data_6b136aeaf682c815e4832a40a81a861f
#
_entry.id   6b136aeaf682c815e4832a40a81a861f
#
_cell.length_a   1.000
_cell.length_b   1.000
_cell.length_c   1.000
_cell.angle_alpha   90.00
_cell.angle_beta   90.00
_cell.angle_gamma   90.00
#
_symmetry.space_group_name_H-M   'P 1'
#
loop_
_entity.id
_entity.type
_entity.pdbx_description
1 polymer ?
#
loop_
_entity_poly.entity_id
_entity_poly.type
_entity_poly.pdbx_seq_one_letter_code
_entity_poly.pdbx_strand_id
1 'polypeptide(L)'
;MSGYICKLDEKVERRHVRYNNRYGIALAGDLYQAKGLNHTKKHPAIVIGAPYGGVKEQVAGLFAEKLAGMGYITVAADARYQGASGGEPRHTDKPANRIEDINGMVDYIRTYPGVNANEIGALGICGGGGYTLGAAQKDPRIKAVATISMFNSGRVRRNGFQDSQVDTIQQRLAQAAEARTFEKEGDVRLVGAMNITDEQAKKLPFALYRDGFFY
;
A
#
# COMPACT_ATOMS: atom_id res chain seq x y z
N MET A 1 2.30 17.72 -7.15
CA MET A 1 1.93 17.09 -8.44
C MET A 1 2.17 15.59 -8.31
N SER A 2 1.15 14.78 -8.12
CA SER A 2 1.28 13.32 -8.15
C SER A 2 1.25 12.85 -9.61
N GLY A 3 2.40 12.84 -10.26
CA GLY A 3 2.54 12.28 -11.59
C GLY A 3 2.80 10.78 -11.51
N TYR A 4 2.27 10.01 -12.47
CA TYR A 4 2.67 8.62 -12.64
C TYR A 4 4.14 8.53 -13.02
N ILE A 5 4.87 7.59 -12.42
CA ILE A 5 6.31 7.39 -12.71
C ILE A 5 6.56 6.82 -14.11
N CYS A 6 5.56 6.21 -14.74
CA CYS A 6 5.65 5.62 -16.07
C CYS A 6 4.49 6.07 -16.96
N LYS A 7 4.78 6.19 -18.27
CA LYS A 7 3.75 6.34 -19.29
C LYS A 7 2.95 5.04 -19.39
N LEU A 8 1.63 5.14 -19.41
CA LEU A 8 0.75 3.98 -19.58
C LEU A 8 0.99 3.28 -20.93
N ASP A 9 1.12 1.95 -20.92
CA ASP A 9 1.24 1.14 -22.10
C ASP A 9 -0.02 1.29 -22.98
N GLU A 10 0.16 1.42 -24.28
CA GLU A 10 -0.93 1.65 -25.24
C GLU A 10 -1.93 0.49 -25.31
N LYS A 11 -1.54 -0.70 -24.90
CA LYS A 11 -2.37 -1.92 -24.87
C LYS A 11 -3.14 -2.08 -23.55
N VAL A 12 -2.88 -1.22 -22.57
CA VAL A 12 -3.50 -1.28 -21.24
C VAL A 12 -4.41 -0.07 -21.04
N GLU A 13 -5.54 -0.27 -20.41
CA GLU A 13 -6.36 0.81 -19.89
C GLU A 13 -6.28 0.86 -18.37
N ARG A 14 -6.36 2.07 -17.85
CA ARG A 14 -6.38 2.38 -16.42
C ARG A 14 -7.65 3.15 -16.08
N ARG A 15 -8.31 2.74 -14.99
CA ARG A 15 -9.51 3.40 -14.47
C ARG A 15 -9.30 3.76 -13.01
N HIS A 16 -9.54 5.01 -12.66
CA HIS A 16 -9.60 5.43 -11.26
C HIS A 16 -10.83 4.83 -10.60
N VAL A 17 -10.65 4.23 -9.45
CA VAL A 17 -11.71 3.58 -8.69
C VAL A 17 -11.70 4.05 -7.24
N ARG A 18 -12.89 4.05 -6.63
CA ARG A 18 -13.06 4.30 -5.19
C ARG A 18 -13.96 3.22 -4.61
N TYR A 19 -13.59 2.72 -3.47
CA TYR A 19 -14.36 1.74 -2.71
C TYR A 19 -14.07 1.92 -1.22
N ASN A 20 -14.94 1.42 -0.37
CA ASN A 20 -14.73 1.51 1.07
C ASN A 20 -14.13 0.19 1.60
N ASN A 21 -13.20 0.30 2.54
CA ASN A 21 -12.83 -0.83 3.36
C ASN A 21 -13.93 -1.13 4.40
N ARG A 22 -13.80 -2.21 5.18
CA ARG A 22 -14.80 -2.61 6.17
C ARG A 22 -15.06 -1.58 7.28
N TYR A 23 -14.20 -0.59 7.44
CA TYR A 23 -14.37 0.50 8.41
C TYR A 23 -15.00 1.76 7.80
N GLY A 24 -15.47 1.68 6.56
CA GLY A 24 -16.10 2.80 5.87
C GLY A 24 -15.11 3.86 5.36
N ILE A 25 -13.80 3.60 5.42
CA ILE A 25 -12.79 4.53 4.90
C ILE A 25 -12.69 4.34 3.38
N ALA A 26 -12.86 5.42 2.63
CA ALA A 26 -12.74 5.42 1.19
C ALA A 26 -11.29 5.21 0.76
N LEU A 27 -11.05 4.17 -0.04
CA LEU A 27 -9.76 3.89 -0.68
C LEU A 27 -9.80 4.34 -2.13
N ALA A 28 -8.76 5.03 -2.56
CA ALA A 28 -8.55 5.45 -3.94
C ALA A 28 -7.58 4.48 -4.62
N GLY A 29 -8.02 3.87 -5.70
CA GLY A 29 -7.22 2.89 -6.43
C GLY A 29 -7.22 3.16 -7.94
N ASP A 30 -6.34 2.47 -8.62
CA ASP A 30 -6.29 2.34 -10.06
C ASP A 30 -6.45 0.88 -10.43
N LEU A 31 -7.45 0.61 -11.25
CA LEU A 31 -7.68 -0.69 -11.86
C LEU A 31 -7.07 -0.67 -13.26
N TYR A 32 -6.34 -1.73 -13.58
CA TYR A 32 -5.71 -1.90 -14.89
C TYR A 32 -6.19 -3.20 -15.52
N GLN A 33 -6.39 -3.16 -16.83
CA GLN A 33 -6.72 -4.33 -17.66
C GLN A 33 -6.27 -4.11 -19.11
N ALA A 34 -6.18 -5.17 -19.89
CA ALA A 34 -5.92 -5.04 -21.32
C ALA A 34 -7.05 -4.25 -21.99
N LYS A 35 -6.73 -3.36 -22.95
CA LYS A 35 -7.74 -2.67 -23.74
C LYS A 35 -8.62 -3.66 -24.51
N GLY A 36 -9.92 -3.44 -24.46
CA GLY A 36 -10.88 -4.32 -25.13
C GLY A 36 -11.05 -5.69 -24.47
N LEU A 37 -10.66 -5.84 -23.20
CA LEU A 37 -10.84 -7.09 -22.46
C LEU A 37 -12.30 -7.56 -22.54
N ASN A 38 -12.51 -8.81 -22.87
CA ASN A 38 -13.85 -9.39 -22.96
C ASN A 38 -14.35 -9.81 -21.57
N HIS A 39 -15.18 -8.98 -20.95
CA HIS A 39 -15.77 -9.23 -19.64
C HIS A 39 -16.81 -10.34 -19.56
N THR A 40 -17.22 -10.93 -20.70
CA THR A 40 -18.06 -12.15 -20.68
C THR A 40 -17.24 -13.39 -20.35
N LYS A 41 -15.93 -13.33 -20.56
CA LYS A 41 -14.97 -14.33 -20.11
C LYS A 41 -14.50 -14.01 -18.70
N LYS A 42 -14.00 -15.02 -18.00
CA LYS A 42 -13.42 -14.89 -16.67
C LYS A 42 -11.89 -14.83 -16.74
N HIS A 43 -11.32 -13.85 -16.04
CA HIS A 43 -9.90 -13.57 -16.03
C HIS A 43 -9.37 -13.64 -14.60
N PRO A 44 -8.15 -14.13 -14.38
CA PRO A 44 -7.51 -14.06 -13.07
C PRO A 44 -7.24 -12.59 -12.69
N ALA A 45 -7.23 -12.31 -11.39
CA ALA A 45 -6.99 -10.97 -10.89
C ALA A 45 -5.85 -10.92 -9.86
N ILE A 46 -5.19 -9.77 -9.76
CA ILE A 46 -4.10 -9.56 -8.80
C ILE A 46 -4.29 -8.20 -8.10
N VAL A 47 -4.26 -8.21 -6.76
CA VAL A 47 -4.19 -7.01 -5.95
C VAL A 47 -2.74 -6.68 -5.62
N ILE A 48 -2.37 -5.40 -5.65
CA ILE A 48 -0.97 -4.96 -5.45
C ILE A 48 -0.82 -4.22 -4.13
N GLY A 49 -0.06 -4.79 -3.21
CA GLY A 49 0.33 -4.17 -1.94
C GLY A 49 1.51 -3.22 -2.14
N ALA A 50 1.26 -1.91 -2.05
CA ALA A 50 2.26 -0.87 -2.27
C ALA A 50 3.35 -0.87 -1.17
N PRO A 51 4.56 -0.37 -1.47
CA PRO A 51 5.61 -0.13 -0.49
C PRO A 51 5.15 0.74 0.69
N TYR A 52 5.92 0.74 1.77
CA TYR A 52 5.74 1.68 2.86
C TYR A 52 5.80 3.12 2.32
N GLY A 53 4.78 3.92 2.62
CA GLY A 53 4.68 5.29 2.13
C GLY A 53 4.41 5.44 0.63
N GLY A 54 4.40 4.34 -0.13
CA GLY A 54 4.15 4.39 -1.58
C GLY A 54 2.68 4.58 -1.92
N VAL A 55 2.43 5.23 -3.06
CA VAL A 55 1.10 5.49 -3.62
C VAL A 55 0.91 4.74 -4.94
N LYS A 56 -0.34 4.63 -5.39
CA LYS A 56 -0.74 3.87 -6.59
C LYS A 56 -0.09 4.35 -7.89
N GLU A 57 0.30 5.63 -7.97
CA GLU A 57 0.97 6.22 -9.13
C GLU A 57 2.44 5.78 -9.29
N GLN A 58 2.99 5.13 -8.28
CA GLN A 58 4.39 4.71 -8.23
C GLN A 58 4.56 3.24 -8.63
N VAL A 59 5.52 2.55 -8.01
CA VAL A 59 5.89 1.17 -8.36
C VAL A 59 4.72 0.19 -8.32
N ALA A 60 3.73 0.39 -7.44
CA ALA A 60 2.54 -0.46 -7.38
C ALA A 60 1.74 -0.39 -8.69
N GLY A 61 1.52 0.81 -9.22
CA GLY A 61 0.87 1.01 -10.52
C GLY A 61 1.68 0.45 -11.68
N LEU A 62 3.02 0.58 -11.66
CA LEU A 62 3.87 -0.01 -12.69
C LEU A 62 3.70 -1.54 -12.77
N PHE A 63 3.74 -2.24 -11.63
CA PHE A 63 3.52 -3.70 -11.62
C PHE A 63 2.09 -4.07 -12.00
N ALA A 64 1.09 -3.29 -11.54
CA ALA A 64 -0.30 -3.50 -11.94
C ALA A 64 -0.47 -3.41 -13.45
N GLU A 65 0.12 -2.39 -14.08
CA GLU A 65 0.10 -2.22 -15.53
C GLU A 65 0.76 -3.39 -16.27
N LYS A 66 1.97 -3.80 -15.84
CA LYS A 66 2.70 -4.90 -16.50
C LYS A 66 1.93 -6.21 -16.43
N LEU A 67 1.34 -6.52 -15.29
CA LEU A 67 0.51 -7.72 -15.12
C LEU A 67 -0.78 -7.64 -15.92
N ALA A 68 -1.38 -6.45 -16.04
CA ALA A 68 -2.55 -6.26 -16.91
C ALA A 68 -2.23 -6.53 -18.37
N GLY A 69 -1.05 -6.11 -18.84
CA GLY A 69 -0.55 -6.46 -20.19
C GLY A 69 -0.35 -7.96 -20.42
N MET A 70 -0.25 -8.75 -19.35
CA MET A 70 -0.16 -10.21 -19.39
C MET A 70 -1.52 -10.91 -19.29
N GLY A 71 -2.63 -10.17 -19.24
CA GLY A 71 -3.99 -10.71 -19.24
C GLY A 71 -4.66 -10.79 -17.87
N TYR A 72 -4.06 -10.26 -16.83
CA TYR A 72 -4.68 -10.15 -15.51
C TYR A 72 -5.55 -8.89 -15.41
N ILE A 73 -6.58 -8.92 -14.56
CA ILE A 73 -7.24 -7.70 -14.06
C ILE A 73 -6.56 -7.34 -12.76
N THR A 74 -6.01 -6.13 -12.65
CA THR A 74 -5.20 -5.75 -11.48
C THR A 74 -5.70 -4.47 -10.82
N VAL A 75 -5.46 -4.35 -9.52
CA VAL A 75 -5.75 -3.12 -8.78
C VAL A 75 -4.58 -2.77 -7.85
N ALA A 76 -4.17 -1.50 -7.90
CA ALA A 76 -3.26 -0.88 -6.95
C ALA A 76 -3.98 0.28 -6.27
N ALA A 77 -3.90 0.38 -4.95
CA ALA A 77 -4.59 1.43 -4.20
C ALA A 77 -3.66 2.12 -3.20
N ASP A 78 -3.94 3.39 -2.95
CA ASP A 78 -3.37 4.09 -1.82
C ASP A 78 -3.90 3.48 -0.53
N ALA A 79 -3.03 3.25 0.43
CA ALA A 79 -3.48 2.85 1.76
C ALA A 79 -4.30 3.96 2.40
N ARG A 80 -5.19 3.59 3.35
CA ARG A 80 -5.86 4.60 4.18
C ARG A 80 -4.83 5.55 4.80
N TYR A 81 -5.18 6.79 4.98
CA TYR A 81 -4.34 7.87 5.51
C TYR A 81 -3.23 8.34 4.56
N GLN A 82 -3.15 7.82 3.33
CA GLN A 82 -2.11 8.16 2.36
C GLN A 82 -2.70 8.52 0.99
N GLY A 83 -1.96 9.25 0.19
CA GLY A 83 -2.34 9.62 -1.17
C GLY A 83 -3.75 10.20 -1.25
N ALA A 84 -4.55 9.70 -2.19
CA ALA A 84 -5.94 10.11 -2.41
C ALA A 84 -6.96 9.30 -1.59
N SER A 85 -6.52 8.31 -0.80
CA SER A 85 -7.38 7.58 0.14
C SER A 85 -7.72 8.41 1.35
N GLY A 86 -8.87 8.12 1.97
CA GLY A 86 -9.37 8.84 3.13
C GLY A 86 -8.75 8.43 4.46
N GLY A 87 -9.30 9.02 5.53
CA GLY A 87 -8.94 8.75 6.92
C GLY A 87 -7.98 9.78 7.52
N GLU A 88 -8.08 9.93 8.83
CA GLU A 88 -7.24 10.81 9.66
C GLU A 88 -6.72 10.05 10.89
N PRO A 89 -5.56 10.43 11.44
CA PRO A 89 -4.61 11.44 10.95
C PRO A 89 -3.88 10.95 9.68
N ARG A 90 -3.49 11.89 8.80
CA ARG A 90 -2.77 11.56 7.56
C ARG A 90 -1.39 10.97 7.85
N HIS A 91 -0.85 10.24 6.87
CA HIS A 91 0.50 9.65 6.90
C HIS A 91 0.72 8.60 8.01
N THR A 92 -0.36 8.07 8.57
CA THR A 92 -0.29 6.98 9.56
C THR A 92 -0.12 5.64 8.85
N ASP A 93 0.86 4.85 9.29
CA ASP A 93 1.06 3.49 8.80
C ASP A 93 1.07 2.49 9.97
N LYS A 94 0.06 1.63 9.99
CA LYS A 94 -0.09 0.56 10.98
C LYS A 94 -0.30 -0.77 10.23
N PRO A 95 0.48 -1.84 10.54
CA PRO A 95 0.38 -3.12 9.85
C PRO A 95 -1.04 -3.67 9.72
N ALA A 96 -1.83 -3.62 10.81
CA ALA A 96 -3.22 -4.10 10.79
C ALA A 96 -4.11 -3.32 9.80
N ASN A 97 -3.88 -2.00 9.66
CA ASN A 97 -4.59 -1.18 8.71
C ASN A 97 -4.24 -1.54 7.27
N ARG A 98 -2.95 -1.74 7.01
CA ARG A 98 -2.46 -2.13 5.67
C ARG A 98 -2.96 -3.50 5.23
N ILE A 99 -2.99 -4.47 6.14
CA ILE A 99 -3.57 -5.80 5.90
C ILE A 99 -5.05 -5.69 5.52
N GLU A 100 -5.81 -4.89 6.26
CA GLU A 100 -7.23 -4.66 5.98
C GLU A 100 -7.45 -3.96 4.64
N ASP A 101 -6.60 -3.01 4.25
CA ASP A 101 -6.73 -2.33 2.96
C ASP A 101 -6.46 -3.28 1.78
N ILE A 102 -5.57 -4.27 1.98
CA ILE A 102 -5.36 -5.34 0.99
C ILE A 102 -6.61 -6.23 0.90
N ASN A 103 -7.22 -6.60 2.02
CA ASN A 103 -8.49 -7.33 2.01
C ASN A 103 -9.60 -6.51 1.32
N GLY A 104 -9.63 -5.19 1.55
CA GLY A 104 -10.56 -4.29 0.85
C GLY A 104 -10.35 -4.27 -0.67
N MET A 105 -9.09 -4.36 -1.15
CA MET A 105 -8.83 -4.54 -2.58
C MET A 105 -9.38 -5.89 -3.09
N VAL A 106 -9.26 -6.96 -2.30
CA VAL A 106 -9.83 -8.27 -2.65
C VAL A 106 -11.35 -8.22 -2.68
N ASP A 107 -12.00 -7.55 -1.72
CA ASP A 107 -13.45 -7.34 -1.70
C ASP A 107 -13.92 -6.65 -2.98
N TYR A 108 -13.24 -5.57 -3.35
CA TYR A 108 -13.55 -4.80 -4.54
C TYR A 108 -13.35 -5.60 -5.83
N ILE A 109 -12.15 -6.17 -6.02
CA ILE A 109 -11.81 -6.80 -7.31
C ILE A 109 -12.60 -8.08 -7.56
N ARG A 110 -12.98 -8.79 -6.50
CA ARG A 110 -13.75 -10.03 -6.59
C ARG A 110 -15.12 -9.84 -7.24
N THR A 111 -15.71 -8.66 -7.08
CA THR A 111 -17.02 -8.31 -7.66
C THR A 111 -16.92 -7.59 -8.99
N TYR A 112 -15.69 -7.29 -9.43
CA TYR A 112 -15.48 -6.56 -10.69
C TYR A 112 -15.86 -7.44 -11.90
N PRO A 113 -16.56 -6.87 -12.90
CA PRO A 113 -16.98 -7.64 -14.10
C PRO A 113 -15.79 -8.32 -14.78
N GLY A 114 -15.96 -9.58 -15.18
CA GLY A 114 -14.93 -10.35 -15.86
C GLY A 114 -13.89 -11.00 -14.94
N VAL A 115 -13.88 -10.74 -13.63
CA VAL A 115 -12.97 -11.39 -12.70
C VAL A 115 -13.42 -12.83 -12.37
N ASN A 116 -12.47 -13.77 -12.36
CA ASN A 116 -12.65 -15.09 -11.77
C ASN A 116 -12.42 -15.00 -10.26
N ALA A 117 -13.49 -15.03 -9.48
CA ALA A 117 -13.44 -14.95 -8.02
C ALA A 117 -12.65 -16.07 -7.34
N ASN A 118 -12.32 -17.15 -8.07
CA ASN A 118 -11.53 -18.27 -7.59
C ASN A 118 -10.05 -18.20 -8.00
N GLU A 119 -9.65 -17.16 -8.74
CA GLU A 119 -8.29 -16.96 -9.25
C GLU A 119 -7.79 -15.55 -8.90
N ILE A 120 -7.82 -15.20 -7.62
CA ILE A 120 -7.31 -13.92 -7.11
C ILE A 120 -5.94 -14.15 -6.47
N GLY A 121 -4.92 -13.49 -6.99
CA GLY A 121 -3.59 -13.43 -6.42
C GLY A 121 -3.30 -12.10 -5.74
N ALA A 122 -2.22 -12.04 -4.98
CA ALA A 122 -1.72 -10.82 -4.37
C ALA A 122 -0.22 -10.67 -4.57
N LEU A 123 0.23 -9.50 -4.96
CA LEU A 123 1.64 -9.14 -5.08
C LEU A 123 1.97 -8.04 -4.08
N GLY A 124 2.92 -8.27 -3.19
CA GLY A 124 3.37 -7.28 -2.23
C GLY A 124 4.79 -6.79 -2.50
N ILE A 125 5.01 -5.48 -2.42
CA ILE A 125 6.31 -4.87 -2.73
C ILE A 125 6.87 -4.21 -1.48
N CYS A 126 8.13 -4.47 -1.14
CA CYS A 126 8.85 -3.89 0.00
C CYS A 126 8.07 -4.10 1.33
N GLY A 127 7.75 -3.07 2.08
CA GLY A 127 6.87 -3.15 3.27
C GLY A 127 5.50 -3.73 2.95
N GLY A 128 4.96 -3.43 1.77
CA GLY A 128 3.72 -4.03 1.25
C GLY A 128 3.77 -5.55 1.15
N GLY A 129 4.96 -6.13 0.92
CA GLY A 129 5.15 -7.58 0.90
C GLY A 129 4.78 -8.25 2.22
N GLY A 130 5.23 -7.69 3.33
CA GLY A 130 4.88 -8.20 4.68
C GLY A 130 3.39 -8.08 4.97
N TYR A 131 2.75 -6.97 4.59
CA TYR A 131 1.31 -6.77 4.78
C TYR A 131 0.49 -7.69 3.88
N THR A 132 0.90 -7.87 2.63
CA THR A 132 0.23 -8.77 1.68
C THR A 132 0.32 -10.22 2.12
N LEU A 133 1.48 -10.67 2.61
CA LEU A 133 1.61 -12.00 3.20
C LEU A 133 0.72 -12.16 4.43
N GLY A 134 0.64 -11.14 5.30
CA GLY A 134 -0.25 -11.13 6.46
C GLY A 134 -1.74 -11.19 6.08
N ALA A 135 -2.14 -10.60 4.95
CA ALA A 135 -3.49 -10.72 4.40
C ALA A 135 -3.74 -12.14 3.87
N ALA A 136 -2.82 -12.67 3.06
CA ALA A 136 -2.96 -14.00 2.46
C ALA A 136 -3.07 -15.13 3.51
N GLN A 137 -2.43 -14.98 4.67
CA GLN A 137 -2.53 -15.95 5.78
C GLN A 137 -3.93 -16.06 6.39
N LYS A 138 -4.77 -15.04 6.21
CA LYS A 138 -6.09 -14.94 6.86
C LYS A 138 -7.24 -14.93 5.87
N ASP A 139 -6.97 -14.63 4.60
CA ASP A 139 -7.99 -14.51 3.56
C ASP A 139 -7.86 -15.63 2.52
N PRO A 140 -8.69 -16.69 2.63
CA PRO A 140 -8.62 -17.83 1.72
C PRO A 140 -9.03 -17.49 0.28
N ARG A 141 -9.54 -16.30 0.03
CA ARG A 141 -9.84 -15.81 -1.33
C ARG A 141 -8.58 -15.50 -2.12
N ILE A 142 -7.47 -15.20 -1.45
CA ILE A 142 -6.15 -15.04 -2.05
C ILE A 142 -5.55 -16.42 -2.30
N LYS A 143 -5.48 -16.83 -3.57
CA LYS A 143 -5.06 -18.17 -3.99
C LYS A 143 -3.56 -18.29 -4.24
N ALA A 144 -2.90 -17.18 -4.51
CA ALA A 144 -1.46 -17.10 -4.70
C ALA A 144 -0.93 -15.79 -4.13
N VAL A 145 0.26 -15.82 -3.55
CA VAL A 145 0.94 -14.63 -3.07
C VAL A 145 2.39 -14.62 -3.58
N ALA A 146 2.80 -13.46 -4.06
CA ALA A 146 4.19 -13.20 -4.41
C ALA A 146 4.67 -11.92 -3.70
N THR A 147 5.97 -11.83 -3.43
CA THR A 147 6.56 -10.65 -2.79
C THR A 147 7.85 -10.25 -3.47
N ILE A 148 8.11 -8.94 -3.55
CA ILE A 148 9.33 -8.37 -4.09
C ILE A 148 10.02 -7.57 -2.98
N SER A 149 11.28 -7.90 -2.68
CA SER A 149 12.10 -7.23 -1.66
C SER A 149 11.37 -7.06 -0.32
N MET A 150 10.63 -8.08 0.11
CA MET A 150 9.83 -8.07 1.33
C MET A 150 10.72 -8.02 2.57
N PHE A 151 10.24 -7.31 3.59
CA PHE A 151 10.78 -7.39 4.94
C PHE A 151 9.67 -7.46 5.99
N ASN A 152 10.00 -7.95 7.18
CA ASN A 152 9.08 -7.96 8.32
C ASN A 152 9.04 -6.58 8.97
N SER A 153 8.11 -5.73 8.52
CA SER A 153 7.96 -4.37 9.04
C SER A 153 7.67 -4.33 10.55
N GLY A 154 6.94 -5.30 11.09
CA GLY A 154 6.67 -5.39 12.53
C GLY A 154 7.95 -5.64 13.33
N ARG A 155 8.81 -6.56 12.89
CA ARG A 155 10.10 -6.81 13.55
C ARG A 155 11.01 -5.60 13.48
N VAL A 156 11.14 -5.00 12.29
CA VAL A 156 12.00 -3.82 12.10
C VAL A 156 11.52 -2.64 12.96
N ARG A 157 10.23 -2.40 13.06
CA ARG A 157 9.67 -1.33 13.90
C ARG A 157 9.86 -1.60 15.39
N ARG A 158 9.72 -2.84 15.81
CA ARG A 158 9.89 -3.22 17.22
C ARG A 158 11.35 -3.26 17.63
N ASN A 159 12.18 -3.92 16.84
CA ASN A 159 13.55 -4.25 17.23
C ASN A 159 14.61 -3.35 16.57
N GLY A 160 14.25 -2.52 15.59
CA GLY A 160 15.19 -1.81 14.74
C GLY A 160 15.75 -2.71 13.61
N PHE A 161 16.55 -2.09 12.73
CA PHE A 161 17.27 -2.82 11.68
C PHE A 161 18.30 -3.74 12.33
N GLN A 162 18.29 -5.03 11.95
CA GLN A 162 19.14 -6.06 12.54
C GLN A 162 19.04 -6.17 14.09
N ASP A 163 17.84 -5.93 14.61
CA ASP A 163 17.57 -5.95 16.07
C ASP A 163 18.39 -4.94 16.90
N SER A 164 18.87 -3.87 16.28
CA SER A 164 19.75 -2.85 16.88
C SER A 164 19.09 -1.97 17.97
N GLN A 165 17.79 -2.09 18.18
CA GLN A 165 17.02 -1.23 19.09
C GLN A 165 16.19 -2.02 20.10
N VAL A 166 16.56 -3.26 20.39
CA VAL A 166 15.83 -4.12 21.34
C VAL A 166 15.80 -3.49 22.72
N ASP A 167 16.92 -2.93 23.18
CA ASP A 167 17.07 -2.32 24.52
C ASP A 167 16.21 -1.06 24.72
N THR A 168 15.75 -0.43 23.62
CA THR A 168 14.94 0.80 23.67
C THR A 168 13.44 0.55 23.53
N ILE A 169 12.99 -0.71 23.46
CA ILE A 169 11.57 -1.04 23.21
C ILE A 169 10.66 -0.41 24.25
N GLN A 170 10.98 -0.55 25.54
CA GLN A 170 10.13 -0.02 26.63
C GLN A 170 10.08 1.52 26.61
N GLN A 171 11.20 2.16 26.36
CA GLN A 171 11.26 3.62 26.21
C GLN A 171 10.38 4.11 25.05
N ARG A 172 10.46 3.46 23.88
CA ARG A 172 9.65 3.82 22.69
C ARG A 172 8.16 3.55 22.90
N LEU A 173 7.80 2.50 23.65
CA LEU A 173 6.42 2.24 24.04
C LEU A 173 5.87 3.33 24.97
N ALA A 174 6.66 3.78 25.94
CA ALA A 174 6.28 4.88 26.83
C ALA A 174 6.08 6.18 26.05
N GLN A 175 7.00 6.52 25.15
CA GLN A 175 6.87 7.68 24.25
C GLN A 175 5.61 7.62 23.37
N ALA A 176 5.31 6.44 22.83
CA ALA A 176 4.11 6.25 22.02
C ALA A 176 2.82 6.39 22.83
N ALA A 177 2.82 5.91 24.08
CA ALA A 177 1.68 6.05 24.98
C ALA A 177 1.43 7.52 25.36
N GLU A 178 2.51 8.26 25.62
CA GLU A 178 2.44 9.71 25.89
C GLU A 178 1.93 10.49 24.66
N ALA A 179 2.48 10.21 23.47
CA ALA A 179 2.03 10.83 22.22
C ALA A 179 0.54 10.60 21.97
N ARG A 180 0.03 9.40 22.30
CA ARG A 180 -1.41 9.09 22.20
C ARG A 180 -2.28 9.95 23.11
N THR A 181 -1.77 10.35 24.27
CA THR A 181 -2.48 11.25 25.19
C THR A 181 -2.66 12.63 24.56
N PHE A 182 -1.60 13.17 23.96
CA PHE A 182 -1.66 14.46 23.25
C PHE A 182 -2.53 14.40 22.01
N GLU A 183 -2.55 13.29 21.27
CA GLU A 183 -3.43 13.09 20.13
C GLU A 183 -4.91 13.23 20.53
N LYS A 184 -5.30 12.72 21.69
CA LYS A 184 -6.66 12.87 22.22
C LYS A 184 -7.03 14.34 22.48
N GLU A 185 -6.07 15.18 22.81
CA GLU A 185 -6.20 16.62 23.01
C GLU A 185 -6.15 17.42 21.70
N GLY A 186 -5.98 16.73 20.56
CA GLY A 186 -5.92 17.34 19.24
C GLY A 186 -4.50 17.63 18.71
N ASP A 187 -3.46 17.34 19.50
CA ASP A 187 -2.06 17.50 19.11
C ASP A 187 -1.52 16.18 18.55
N VAL A 188 -1.65 16.01 17.22
CA VAL A 188 -1.12 14.82 16.52
C VAL A 188 0.39 14.97 16.29
N ARG A 189 1.18 14.19 17.03
CA ARG A 189 2.63 14.18 16.91
C ARG A 189 3.10 13.16 15.88
N LEU A 190 3.57 13.66 14.74
CA LEU A 190 4.20 12.85 13.71
C LEU A 190 5.71 12.76 13.94
N VAL A 191 6.29 11.59 13.64
CA VAL A 191 7.73 11.34 13.76
C VAL A 191 8.29 10.84 12.42
N GLY A 192 9.57 11.13 12.15
CA GLY A 192 10.28 10.70 10.96
C GLY A 192 10.52 11.84 9.96
N ALA A 193 10.81 11.48 8.72
CA ALA A 193 11.17 12.43 7.65
C ALA A 193 10.07 13.46 7.33
N MET A 194 8.82 13.15 7.66
CA MET A 194 7.68 14.05 7.44
C MET A 194 7.76 15.36 8.23
N ASN A 195 8.60 15.43 9.25
CA ASN A 195 8.78 16.64 10.11
C ASN A 195 10.00 17.47 9.72
N ILE A 196 10.52 17.26 8.52
CA ILE A 196 11.68 18.00 8.01
C ILE A 196 11.25 18.97 6.90
N THR A 197 12.01 20.05 6.72
CA THR A 197 11.80 20.99 5.62
C THR A 197 12.33 20.43 4.31
N ASP A 198 11.91 21.02 3.17
CA ASP A 198 12.43 20.67 1.83
C ASP A 198 13.96 20.75 1.77
N GLU A 199 14.55 21.79 2.40
CA GLU A 199 15.99 21.95 2.48
C GLU A 199 16.68 20.82 3.27
N GLN A 200 16.05 20.35 4.33
CA GLN A 200 16.54 19.21 5.10
C GLN A 200 16.36 17.91 4.33
N ALA A 201 15.24 17.74 3.63
CA ALA A 201 14.96 16.57 2.81
C ALA A 201 16.01 16.39 1.70
N LYS A 202 16.38 17.47 1.01
CA LYS A 202 17.43 17.47 -0.04
C LYS A 202 18.80 17.00 0.47
N LYS A 203 19.07 17.15 1.77
CA LYS A 203 20.33 16.76 2.42
C LYS A 203 20.34 15.35 2.98
N LEU A 204 19.23 14.59 2.87
CA LEU A 204 19.19 13.21 3.36
C LEU A 204 20.20 12.34 2.61
N PRO A 205 20.94 11.47 3.35
CA PRO A 205 22.02 10.68 2.75
C PRO A 205 21.49 9.55 1.84
N PHE A 206 20.25 9.10 2.05
CA PHE A 206 19.64 8.02 1.28
C PHE A 206 18.70 8.57 0.22
N ALA A 207 18.97 8.25 -1.05
CA ALA A 207 18.14 8.67 -2.18
C ALA A 207 16.66 8.29 -2.00
N LEU A 208 16.38 7.11 -1.48
CA LEU A 208 15.00 6.65 -1.24
C LEU A 208 14.22 7.61 -0.33
N TYR A 209 14.82 8.09 0.75
CA TYR A 209 14.16 9.03 1.65
C TYR A 209 14.12 10.45 1.10
N ARG A 210 15.21 10.88 0.45
CA ARG A 210 15.29 12.20 -0.18
C ARG A 210 14.26 12.34 -1.29
N ASP A 211 14.22 11.39 -2.20
CA ASP A 211 13.36 11.47 -3.38
C ASP A 211 11.90 11.10 -3.02
N GLY A 212 11.68 10.20 -2.06
CA GLY A 212 10.35 9.84 -1.57
C GLY A 212 9.66 10.91 -0.73
N PHE A 213 10.39 11.88 -0.20
CA PHE A 213 9.82 13.00 0.56
C PHE A 213 8.90 13.89 -0.31
N PHE A 214 9.21 14.01 -1.60
CA PHE A 214 8.49 14.88 -2.53
C PHE A 214 7.29 14.21 -3.22
N TYR A 215 6.99 12.96 -2.89
CA TYR A 215 5.81 12.21 -3.31
C TYR A 215 4.77 12.11 -2.20
#